data_e339ee058794dbd6b3366326ce52cb2b
#
_entry.id   e339ee058794dbd6b3366326ce52cb2b
#
_cell.length_a   1.000
_cell.length_b   1.000
_cell.length_c   1.000
_cell.angle_alpha   90.00
_cell.angle_beta   90.00
_cell.angle_gamma   90.00
#
_symmetry.space_group_name_H-M   'P 1'
#
loop_
_entity.id
_entity.type
_entity.pdbx_description
1 polymer ?
#
loop_
_entity_poly.entity_id
_entity_poly.type
_entity_poly.pdbx_seq_one_letter_code
_entity_poly.pdbx_strand_id
1 'polypeptide(L)'
;MNSKVNKDHVETLYDARFLRMYDHQYAENRHYFSVSRRKADDLVAKLPDDAFRQMLPDAVTIAVVLHLPGNDTRLLMSYEYRYPIGQFLLSPVAGLLDPEDRQSDNPLVKAAIREIKEETGLTVKDSDRVYVLNPCAFSTPGMTDESNAFLCAEITLDNLDDLNQNGAEGSELFDGFELLDREQAQDTFRTGRDKHGNFYSLSAWTVLSIYLAMFNS
;
A
#
# COMPACT_ATOMS: atom_id res chain seq x y z
N MET A 1 -18.82 -21.41 -12.06
CA MET A 1 -19.68 -20.22 -12.23
C MET A 1 -19.08 -19.40 -13.35
N ASN A 2 -19.82 -19.14 -14.42
CA ASN A 2 -19.31 -18.22 -15.44
C ASN A 2 -19.19 -16.81 -14.84
N SER A 3 -18.04 -16.18 -14.98
CA SER A 3 -17.86 -14.78 -14.61
C SER A 3 -18.84 -13.94 -15.43
N LYS A 4 -19.59 -13.11 -14.76
CA LYS A 4 -20.83 -12.54 -15.29
C LYS A 4 -20.71 -11.10 -15.75
N VAL A 5 -19.51 -10.55 -15.75
CA VAL A 5 -19.27 -9.27 -16.41
C VAL A 5 -19.01 -9.55 -17.87
N ASN A 6 -19.91 -9.13 -18.72
CA ASN A 6 -19.65 -9.15 -20.15
C ASN A 6 -18.59 -8.07 -20.42
N LYS A 7 -17.39 -8.54 -20.76
CA LYS A 7 -16.21 -7.68 -20.98
C LYS A 7 -16.43 -6.60 -22.05
N ASP A 8 -17.40 -6.84 -22.94
CA ASP A 8 -17.79 -5.93 -24.02
C ASP A 8 -18.79 -4.84 -23.56
N HIS A 9 -19.36 -5.01 -22.34
CA HIS A 9 -20.34 -4.07 -21.79
C HIS A 9 -19.74 -3.28 -20.60
N VAL A 10 -18.61 -2.65 -20.87
CA VAL A 10 -17.97 -1.70 -19.93
C VAL A 10 -17.89 -0.35 -20.61
N GLU A 11 -18.63 0.63 -20.09
CA GLU A 11 -18.64 2.00 -20.56
C GLU A 11 -17.78 2.89 -19.65
N THR A 12 -17.00 3.77 -20.27
CA THR A 12 -16.24 4.81 -19.55
C THR A 12 -17.15 6.01 -19.32
N LEU A 13 -17.50 6.27 -18.08
CA LEU A 13 -18.34 7.40 -17.68
C LEU A 13 -17.54 8.67 -17.45
N TYR A 14 -16.30 8.54 -16.96
CA TYR A 14 -15.39 9.64 -16.71
C TYR A 14 -13.95 9.18 -16.92
N ASP A 15 -13.15 9.99 -17.59
CA ASP A 15 -11.72 9.73 -17.82
C ASP A 15 -10.89 10.94 -17.43
N ALA A 16 -10.12 10.81 -16.37
CA ALA A 16 -9.15 11.80 -15.92
C ALA A 16 -7.73 11.18 -15.92
N ARG A 17 -6.73 12.05 -15.74
CA ARG A 17 -5.32 11.63 -15.80
C ARG A 17 -4.99 10.45 -14.89
N PHE A 18 -5.53 10.43 -13.67
CA PHE A 18 -5.17 9.45 -12.63
C PHE A 18 -6.30 8.51 -12.24
N LEU A 19 -7.53 8.81 -12.62
CA LEU A 19 -8.70 8.07 -12.19
C LEU A 19 -9.77 8.06 -13.27
N ARG A 20 -10.43 6.91 -13.44
CA ARG A 20 -11.53 6.70 -14.36
C ARG A 20 -12.72 6.10 -13.63
N MET A 21 -13.91 6.40 -14.12
CA MET A 21 -15.14 5.78 -13.64
C MET A 21 -15.76 4.93 -14.74
N TYR A 22 -16.17 3.74 -14.39
CA TYR A 22 -16.73 2.75 -15.31
C TYR A 22 -18.10 2.29 -14.88
N ASP A 23 -18.94 2.03 -15.87
CA ASP A 23 -20.19 1.30 -15.74
C ASP A 23 -19.99 -0.12 -16.31
N HIS A 24 -20.20 -1.12 -15.48
CA HIS A 24 -20.19 -2.54 -15.86
C HIS A 24 -21.63 -3.02 -15.97
N GLN A 25 -22.15 -3.13 -17.17
CA GLN A 25 -23.46 -3.72 -17.38
C GLN A 25 -23.36 -5.24 -17.27
N TYR A 26 -23.77 -5.79 -16.13
CA TYR A 26 -23.66 -7.22 -15.84
C TYR A 26 -24.89 -8.04 -16.20
N ALA A 27 -26.03 -7.38 -16.48
CA ALA A 27 -27.26 -7.97 -17.02
C ALA A 27 -28.09 -6.88 -17.72
N GLU A 28 -29.19 -7.27 -18.38
CA GLU A 28 -30.11 -6.31 -18.99
C GLU A 28 -30.64 -5.32 -17.93
N ASN A 29 -30.41 -4.02 -18.18
CA ASN A 29 -30.76 -2.90 -17.27
C ASN A 29 -30.17 -3.05 -15.85
N ARG A 30 -29.04 -3.75 -15.68
CA ARG A 30 -28.34 -3.88 -14.41
C ARG A 30 -26.88 -3.45 -14.53
N HIS A 31 -26.51 -2.50 -13.69
CA HIS A 31 -25.25 -1.77 -13.75
C HIS A 31 -24.49 -1.86 -12.44
N TYR A 32 -23.16 -1.93 -12.53
CA TYR A 32 -22.26 -1.84 -11.39
C TYR A 32 -21.19 -0.79 -11.68
N PHE A 33 -21.10 0.21 -10.82
CA PHE A 33 -20.16 1.31 -11.01
C PHE A 33 -18.88 1.06 -10.24
N SER A 34 -17.74 1.33 -10.89
CA SER A 34 -16.42 1.22 -10.27
C SER A 34 -15.54 2.40 -10.64
N VAL A 35 -14.47 2.59 -9.86
CA VAL A 35 -13.38 3.50 -10.19
C VAL A 35 -12.09 2.71 -10.39
N SER A 36 -11.20 3.16 -11.27
CA SER A 36 -9.95 2.49 -11.55
C SER A 36 -8.85 3.49 -11.96
N ARG A 37 -7.59 3.16 -11.66
CA ARG A 37 -6.42 3.86 -12.24
C ARG A 37 -6.15 3.38 -13.66
N ARG A 38 -6.66 2.19 -14.04
CA ARG A 38 -6.42 1.53 -15.33
C ARG A 38 -7.31 2.13 -16.41
N LYS A 39 -6.83 2.02 -17.66
CA LYS A 39 -7.65 2.28 -18.84
C LYS A 39 -8.65 1.14 -19.06
N ALA A 40 -9.68 1.39 -19.86
CA ALA A 40 -10.77 0.44 -20.12
C ALA A 40 -10.29 -0.94 -20.60
N ASP A 41 -9.21 -1.00 -21.38
CA ASP A 41 -8.68 -2.26 -21.92
C ASP A 41 -7.82 -3.03 -20.89
N ASP A 42 -7.32 -2.34 -19.85
CA ASP A 42 -6.42 -2.88 -18.85
C ASP A 42 -7.14 -3.23 -17.53
N LEU A 43 -8.47 -3.08 -17.47
CA LEU A 43 -9.26 -3.37 -16.27
C LEU A 43 -9.08 -4.83 -15.81
N VAL A 44 -8.92 -5.04 -14.51
CA VAL A 44 -8.80 -6.38 -13.94
C VAL A 44 -10.00 -7.26 -14.30
N ALA A 45 -11.19 -6.70 -14.36
CA ALA A 45 -12.40 -7.39 -14.77
C ALA A 45 -12.34 -7.99 -16.19
N LYS A 46 -11.45 -7.49 -17.05
CA LYS A 46 -11.26 -7.96 -18.44
C LYS A 46 -10.12 -8.99 -18.57
N LEU A 47 -9.32 -9.20 -17.54
CA LEU A 47 -8.20 -10.14 -17.60
C LEU A 47 -8.70 -11.59 -17.78
N PRO A 48 -8.04 -12.39 -18.62
CA PRO A 48 -8.17 -13.84 -18.59
C PRO A 48 -7.72 -14.40 -17.23
N ASP A 49 -8.27 -15.56 -16.85
CA ASP A 49 -7.98 -16.18 -15.55
C ASP A 49 -6.48 -16.37 -15.27
N ASP A 50 -5.71 -16.76 -16.30
CA ASP A 50 -4.26 -16.98 -16.14
C ASP A 50 -3.52 -15.64 -15.94
N ALA A 51 -3.89 -14.60 -16.67
CA ALA A 51 -3.34 -13.26 -16.50
C ALA A 51 -3.73 -12.66 -15.14
N PHE A 52 -4.97 -12.88 -14.68
CA PHE A 52 -5.42 -12.48 -13.36
C PHE A 52 -4.58 -13.10 -12.24
N ARG A 53 -4.24 -14.39 -12.34
CA ARG A 53 -3.43 -15.10 -11.34
C ARG A 53 -1.95 -14.69 -11.32
N GLN A 54 -1.48 -14.01 -12.36
CA GLN A 54 -0.08 -13.59 -12.54
C GLN A 54 0.08 -12.07 -12.58
N MET A 55 -1.01 -11.32 -12.38
CA MET A 55 -0.95 -9.86 -12.44
C MET A 55 -0.04 -9.30 -11.35
N LEU A 56 0.69 -8.24 -11.69
CA LEU A 56 1.35 -7.41 -10.69
C LEU A 56 0.32 -6.46 -10.07
N PRO A 57 0.42 -6.17 -8.77
CA PRO A 57 -0.42 -5.19 -8.10
C PRO A 57 -0.14 -3.77 -8.62
N ASP A 58 -0.97 -2.82 -8.21
CA ASP A 58 -0.77 -1.42 -8.53
C ASP A 58 0.29 -0.78 -7.64
N ALA A 59 0.34 -1.20 -6.39
CA ALA A 59 1.15 -0.60 -5.34
C ALA A 59 1.81 -1.64 -4.44
N VAL A 60 2.77 -1.18 -3.65
CA VAL A 60 3.35 -1.89 -2.50
C VAL A 60 2.98 -1.17 -1.20
N THR A 61 2.81 -1.93 -0.13
CA THR A 61 2.64 -1.46 1.25
C THR A 61 3.65 -2.19 2.12
N ILE A 62 4.46 -1.48 2.87
CA ILE A 62 5.64 -2.03 3.53
C ILE A 62 5.52 -1.89 5.05
N ALA A 63 5.63 -3.00 5.77
CA ALA A 63 5.91 -2.99 7.21
C ALA A 63 7.42 -2.73 7.40
N VAL A 64 7.80 -1.49 7.62
CA VAL A 64 9.19 -1.10 7.88
C VAL A 64 9.47 -1.27 9.37
N VAL A 65 10.29 -2.26 9.70
CA VAL A 65 10.68 -2.62 11.06
C VAL A 65 12.13 -2.21 11.28
N LEU A 66 12.34 -1.29 12.22
CA LEU A 66 13.65 -0.78 12.58
C LEU A 66 14.22 -1.55 13.77
N HIS A 67 15.42 -2.08 13.62
CA HIS A 67 16.20 -2.66 14.71
C HIS A 67 17.23 -1.63 15.18
N LEU A 68 17.00 -1.08 16.37
CA LEU A 68 17.82 -0.04 16.99
C LEU A 68 18.75 -0.64 18.07
N PRO A 69 19.79 0.10 18.52
CA PRO A 69 20.66 -0.35 19.60
C PRO A 69 19.88 -0.72 20.88
N GLY A 70 20.37 -1.71 21.62
CA GLY A 70 19.75 -2.15 22.86
C GLY A 70 18.58 -3.12 22.66
N ASN A 71 18.47 -3.80 21.51
CA ASN A 71 17.37 -4.67 21.12
C ASN A 71 16.01 -3.94 21.06
N ASP A 72 16.02 -2.66 20.76
CA ASP A 72 14.81 -1.87 20.54
C ASP A 72 14.30 -2.07 19.11
N THR A 73 13.12 -2.65 18.98
CA THR A 73 12.47 -2.92 17.69
C THR A 73 11.24 -2.04 17.54
N ARG A 74 11.18 -1.27 16.44
CA ARG A 74 10.12 -0.30 16.19
C ARG A 74 9.46 -0.52 14.83
N LEU A 75 8.15 -0.41 14.79
CA LEU A 75 7.42 -0.27 13.53
C LEU A 75 7.41 1.21 13.12
N LEU A 76 7.94 1.51 11.94
CA LEU A 76 7.91 2.85 11.37
C LEU A 76 6.58 3.07 10.65
N MET A 77 5.89 4.12 11.04
CA MET A 77 4.69 4.64 10.41
C MET A 77 4.85 6.14 10.16
N SER A 78 4.05 6.72 9.28
CA SER A 78 4.01 8.16 9.02
C SER A 78 2.58 8.70 9.13
N TYR A 79 2.45 10.02 9.30
CA TYR A 79 1.17 10.70 9.15
C TYR A 79 1.08 11.29 7.76
N GLU A 80 0.19 10.76 6.92
CA GLU A 80 -0.01 11.18 5.55
C GLU A 80 -1.40 11.81 5.36
N TYR A 81 -1.47 12.96 4.71
CA TYR A 81 -2.73 13.63 4.42
C TYR A 81 -3.50 12.91 3.32
N ARG A 82 -4.69 12.44 3.63
CA ARG A 82 -5.57 11.75 2.69
C ARG A 82 -6.70 12.69 2.25
N TYR A 83 -6.56 13.28 1.05
CA TYR A 83 -7.51 14.25 0.50
C TYR A 83 -8.98 13.81 0.56
N PRO A 84 -9.35 12.54 0.22
CA PRO A 84 -10.75 12.11 0.30
C PRO A 84 -11.30 12.08 1.73
N ILE A 85 -10.42 11.98 2.73
CA ILE A 85 -10.79 11.93 4.16
C ILE A 85 -10.65 13.32 4.80
N GLY A 86 -9.82 14.19 4.22
CA GLY A 86 -9.54 15.53 4.73
C GLY A 86 -8.76 15.55 6.06
N GLN A 87 -7.95 14.51 6.31
CA GLN A 87 -7.19 14.32 7.56
C GLN A 87 -5.84 13.69 7.30
N PHE A 88 -4.89 13.96 8.20
CA PHE A 88 -3.68 13.16 8.34
C PHE A 88 -4.05 11.82 8.98
N LEU A 89 -3.71 10.72 8.33
CA LEU A 89 -3.94 9.37 8.84
C LEU A 89 -2.61 8.68 9.09
N LEU A 90 -2.54 7.90 10.17
CA LEU A 90 -1.45 6.96 10.39
C LEU A 90 -1.41 5.97 9.22
N SER A 91 -0.30 5.97 8.50
CA SER A 91 -0.08 5.23 7.25
C SER A 91 1.25 4.49 7.28
N PRO A 92 1.34 3.28 6.73
CA PRO A 92 2.61 2.63 6.45
C PRO A 92 3.27 3.26 5.22
N VAL A 93 4.56 3.03 5.02
CA VAL A 93 5.26 3.32 3.76
C VAL A 93 4.58 2.57 2.62
N ALA A 94 4.21 3.27 1.55
CA ALA A 94 3.49 2.67 0.44
C ALA A 94 3.52 3.54 -0.82
N GLY A 95 3.67 2.93 -1.98
CA GLY A 95 3.58 3.67 -3.24
C GLY A 95 3.28 2.80 -4.45
N LEU A 96 3.05 3.44 -5.59
CA LEU A 96 2.71 2.77 -6.84
C LEU A 96 3.94 2.11 -7.47
N LEU A 97 3.73 0.99 -8.17
CA LEU A 97 4.77 0.40 -9.00
C LEU A 97 5.00 1.27 -10.25
N ASP A 98 6.20 1.80 -10.36
CA ASP A 98 6.62 2.52 -11.55
C ASP A 98 6.88 1.57 -12.74
N PRO A 99 6.86 2.10 -13.99
CA PRO A 99 7.21 1.32 -15.18
C PRO A 99 8.60 0.67 -15.10
N GLU A 100 9.55 1.32 -14.44
CA GLU A 100 10.92 0.82 -14.24
C GLU A 100 10.98 -0.31 -13.20
N ASP A 101 10.11 -0.28 -12.18
CA ASP A 101 10.01 -1.36 -11.20
C ASP A 101 9.49 -2.63 -11.88
N ARG A 102 8.46 -2.50 -12.73
CA ARG A 102 7.83 -3.60 -13.46
C ARG A 102 8.76 -4.34 -14.42
N GLN A 103 9.88 -3.74 -14.82
CA GLN A 103 10.90 -4.35 -15.69
C GLN A 103 11.98 -5.10 -14.91
N SER A 104 11.98 -5.03 -13.58
CA SER A 104 12.95 -5.72 -12.71
C SER A 104 12.61 -7.20 -12.55
N ASP A 105 13.61 -8.02 -12.26
CA ASP A 105 13.43 -9.42 -11.87
C ASP A 105 12.62 -9.56 -10.55
N ASN A 106 12.66 -8.53 -9.69
CA ASN A 106 11.95 -8.48 -8.41
C ASN A 106 11.19 -7.16 -8.27
N PRO A 107 10.12 -6.93 -9.05
CA PRO A 107 9.46 -5.64 -9.16
C PRO A 107 8.93 -5.11 -7.81
N LEU A 108 8.38 -5.99 -6.97
CA LEU A 108 7.81 -5.59 -5.68
C LEU A 108 8.89 -5.15 -4.67
N VAL A 109 10.00 -5.87 -4.62
CA VAL A 109 11.13 -5.53 -3.74
C VAL A 109 11.79 -4.24 -4.21
N LYS A 110 11.96 -4.06 -5.52
CA LYS A 110 12.53 -2.83 -6.09
C LYS A 110 11.67 -1.61 -5.75
N ALA A 111 10.36 -1.70 -5.95
CA ALA A 111 9.42 -0.63 -5.58
C ALA A 111 9.49 -0.34 -4.08
N ALA A 112 9.50 -1.37 -3.23
CA ALA A 112 9.58 -1.19 -1.78
C ALA A 112 10.85 -0.47 -1.34
N ILE A 113 12.02 -0.80 -1.91
CA ILE A 113 13.28 -0.13 -1.59
C ILE A 113 13.27 1.33 -2.03
N ARG A 114 12.69 1.64 -3.19
CA ARG A 114 12.53 3.02 -3.69
C ARG A 114 11.62 3.82 -2.75
N GLU A 115 10.43 3.31 -2.42
CA GLU A 115 9.46 3.99 -1.57
C GLU A 115 10.00 4.22 -0.15
N ILE A 116 10.72 3.25 0.44
CA ILE A 116 11.41 3.44 1.71
C ILE A 116 12.36 4.63 1.63
N LYS A 117 13.13 4.74 0.54
CA LYS A 117 14.07 5.85 0.36
C LYS A 117 13.36 7.19 0.20
N GLU A 118 12.30 7.24 -0.60
CA GLU A 118 11.55 8.47 -0.92
C GLU A 118 10.79 8.98 0.29
N GLU A 119 10.02 8.13 0.97
CA GLU A 119 9.18 8.54 2.09
C GLU A 119 9.93 8.68 3.43
N THR A 120 11.06 7.97 3.61
CA THR A 120 11.71 7.91 4.92
C THR A 120 13.16 8.42 4.94
N GLY A 121 13.78 8.64 3.79
CA GLY A 121 15.21 8.96 3.68
C GLY A 121 16.14 7.78 3.94
N LEU A 122 15.65 6.65 4.45
CA LEU A 122 16.47 5.50 4.79
C LEU A 122 17.00 4.79 3.54
N THR A 123 18.23 4.29 3.63
CA THR A 123 18.83 3.47 2.58
C THR A 123 18.88 2.03 3.05
N VAL A 124 18.22 1.14 2.31
CA VAL A 124 18.29 -0.31 2.55
C VAL A 124 19.67 -0.82 2.17
N LYS A 125 20.37 -1.47 3.09
CA LYS A 125 21.72 -2.04 2.92
C LYS A 125 21.62 -3.51 2.52
N ASP A 126 22.71 -4.08 1.99
CA ASP A 126 22.79 -5.51 1.66
C ASP A 126 22.59 -6.44 2.87
N SER A 127 22.83 -5.92 4.08
CA SER A 127 22.63 -6.65 5.34
C SER A 127 21.17 -6.67 5.78
N ASP A 128 20.34 -5.78 5.25
CA ASP A 128 18.93 -5.64 5.59
C ASP A 128 18.07 -6.64 4.80
N ARG A 129 16.85 -6.84 5.23
CA ARG A 129 15.95 -7.81 4.60
C ARG A 129 14.70 -7.12 4.08
N VAL A 130 14.40 -7.34 2.79
CA VAL A 130 13.12 -6.92 2.19
C VAL A 130 12.50 -8.13 1.51
N TYR A 131 11.29 -8.49 1.90
CA TYR A 131 10.63 -9.69 1.38
C TYR A 131 9.11 -9.54 1.28
N VAL A 132 8.54 -10.25 0.32
CA VAL A 132 7.10 -10.24 0.04
C VAL A 132 6.37 -11.16 1.00
N LEU A 133 5.33 -10.64 1.65
CA LEU A 133 4.41 -11.38 2.52
C LEU A 133 3.14 -11.79 1.76
N ASN A 134 2.59 -10.88 0.97
CA ASN A 134 1.45 -11.14 0.10
C ASN A 134 1.69 -10.44 -1.25
N PRO A 135 1.72 -11.18 -2.37
CA PRO A 135 2.06 -10.58 -3.67
C PRO A 135 0.94 -9.71 -4.27
N CYS A 136 -0.31 -9.91 -3.88
CA CYS A 136 -1.43 -9.13 -4.41
C CYS A 136 -2.69 -9.31 -3.56
N ALA A 137 -3.20 -8.20 -3.04
CA ALA A 137 -4.48 -8.13 -2.33
C ALA A 137 -5.25 -6.90 -2.81
N PHE A 138 -6.55 -7.03 -3.06
CA PHE A 138 -7.38 -5.90 -3.47
C PHE A 138 -7.77 -5.04 -2.26
N SER A 139 -7.59 -3.73 -2.39
CA SER A 139 -7.83 -2.77 -1.29
C SER A 139 -9.33 -2.64 -0.97
N THR A 140 -10.16 -2.40 -1.99
CA THR A 140 -11.61 -2.19 -1.83
C THR A 140 -12.34 -2.75 -3.05
N PRO A 141 -12.39 -4.10 -3.23
CA PRO A 141 -12.88 -4.74 -4.46
C PRO A 141 -14.37 -4.54 -4.73
N GLY A 142 -15.11 -3.98 -3.78
CA GLY A 142 -16.49 -3.53 -3.99
C GLY A 142 -16.61 -2.18 -4.69
N MET A 143 -15.51 -1.45 -4.92
CA MET A 143 -15.55 -0.12 -5.55
C MET A 143 -14.44 0.06 -6.61
N THR A 144 -13.29 -0.56 -6.42
CA THR A 144 -12.11 -0.38 -7.27
C THR A 144 -11.40 -1.71 -7.49
N ASP A 145 -10.67 -1.81 -8.60
CA ASP A 145 -9.74 -2.90 -8.87
C ASP A 145 -8.31 -2.61 -8.41
N GLU A 146 -8.13 -1.59 -7.57
CA GLU A 146 -6.83 -1.26 -6.97
C GLU A 146 -6.34 -2.37 -6.06
N SER A 147 -5.08 -2.74 -6.23
CA SER A 147 -4.43 -3.85 -5.54
C SER A 147 -3.07 -3.47 -4.99
N ASN A 148 -2.71 -4.08 -3.85
CA ASN A 148 -1.45 -3.87 -3.16
C ASN A 148 -0.73 -5.19 -2.90
N ALA A 149 0.60 -5.20 -3.01
CA ALA A 149 1.41 -6.21 -2.35
C ALA A 149 1.77 -5.75 -0.92
N PHE A 150 1.88 -6.69 0.00
CA PHE A 150 2.38 -6.42 1.34
C PHE A 150 3.77 -7.02 1.50
N LEU A 151 4.71 -6.17 1.94
CA LEU A 151 6.11 -6.54 2.18
C LEU A 151 6.49 -6.25 3.63
N CYS A 152 7.59 -6.86 4.05
CA CYS A 152 8.29 -6.50 5.26
C CYS A 152 9.71 -6.06 4.92
N ALA A 153 10.16 -4.98 5.53
CA ALA A 153 11.54 -4.51 5.48
C ALA A 153 12.10 -4.45 6.92
N GLU A 154 13.12 -5.25 7.20
CA GLU A 154 13.85 -5.23 8.46
C GLU A 154 15.16 -4.46 8.26
N ILE A 155 15.26 -3.29 8.87
CA ILE A 155 16.38 -2.35 8.66
C ILE A 155 17.10 -2.12 10.00
N THR A 156 18.42 -2.33 10.01
CA THR A 156 19.25 -2.08 11.19
C THR A 156 19.87 -0.70 11.13
N LEU A 157 19.62 0.09 12.17
CA LEU A 157 20.11 1.45 12.30
C LEU A 157 20.88 1.66 13.62
N ASP A 158 21.95 2.44 13.56
CA ASP A 158 22.69 2.89 14.76
C ASP A 158 22.00 4.07 15.47
N ASN A 159 21.28 4.88 14.72
CA ASN A 159 20.50 6.05 15.17
C ASN A 159 19.41 6.39 14.13
N LEU A 160 18.66 7.46 14.37
CA LEU A 160 17.57 7.93 13.52
C LEU A 160 17.91 9.19 12.71
N ASP A 161 19.18 9.56 12.62
CA ASP A 161 19.61 10.84 12.02
C ASP A 161 19.27 10.95 10.52
N ASP A 162 19.23 9.82 9.81
CA ASP A 162 18.90 9.76 8.38
C ASP A 162 17.39 9.79 8.11
N LEU A 163 16.55 9.66 9.14
CA LEU A 163 15.10 9.60 8.98
C LEU A 163 14.53 10.99 8.63
N ASN A 164 13.98 11.12 7.44
CA ASN A 164 13.42 12.37 6.94
C ASN A 164 12.35 12.12 5.85
N GLN A 165 11.53 13.13 5.57
CA GLN A 165 10.46 13.08 4.54
C GLN A 165 10.74 14.05 3.38
N ASN A 166 12.02 14.30 3.07
CA ASN A 166 12.43 15.24 2.02
C ASN A 166 12.19 14.72 0.60
N GLY A 167 11.91 13.43 0.43
CA GLY A 167 11.64 12.81 -0.86
C GLY A 167 10.16 12.79 -1.26
N ALA A 168 9.27 13.42 -0.48
CA ALA A 168 7.85 13.52 -0.83
C ALA A 168 7.63 14.20 -2.17
N GLU A 169 6.81 13.62 -3.04
CA GLU A 169 6.58 14.11 -4.39
C GLU A 169 5.10 14.47 -4.65
N GLY A 170 4.91 15.42 -5.57
CA GLY A 170 3.60 15.77 -6.11
C GLY A 170 2.62 16.29 -5.06
N SER A 171 1.56 15.53 -4.75
CA SER A 171 0.52 15.88 -3.80
C SER A 171 0.69 15.23 -2.42
N GLU A 172 1.81 14.58 -2.17
CA GLU A 172 2.09 13.94 -0.89
C GLU A 172 2.36 14.99 0.19
N LEU A 173 1.63 14.87 1.28
CA LEU A 173 1.81 15.71 2.46
C LEU A 173 1.97 14.80 3.65
N PHE A 174 3.13 14.91 4.32
CA PHE A 174 3.43 14.17 5.54
C PHE A 174 3.53 15.11 6.73
N ASP A 175 3.17 14.63 7.93
CA ASP A 175 3.27 15.31 9.21
C ASP A 175 4.06 14.46 10.22
N GLY A 176 5.26 14.09 9.82
CA GLY A 176 6.23 13.37 10.65
C GLY A 176 5.99 11.86 10.74
N PHE A 177 6.81 11.23 11.59
CA PHE A 177 6.83 9.79 11.81
C PHE A 177 6.24 9.40 13.15
N GLU A 178 5.76 8.15 13.21
CA GLU A 178 5.43 7.46 14.44
C GLU A 178 6.27 6.17 14.49
N LEU A 179 7.06 6.02 15.55
CA LEU A 179 7.88 4.83 15.81
C LEU A 179 7.21 4.03 16.95
N LEU A 180 6.43 3.05 16.57
CA LEU A 180 5.67 2.25 17.53
C LEU A 180 6.51 1.09 18.05
N ASP A 181 6.67 1.03 19.38
CA ASP A 181 7.07 -0.22 20.03
C ASP A 181 5.90 -1.22 20.02
N ARG A 182 6.16 -2.42 20.54
CA ARG A 182 5.14 -3.46 20.52
C ARG A 182 3.90 -3.11 21.34
N GLU A 183 4.06 -2.47 22.50
CA GLU A 183 2.95 -2.09 23.39
C GLU A 183 2.09 -1.01 22.73
N GLN A 184 2.71 0.02 22.15
CA GLN A 184 2.05 1.08 21.43
C GLN A 184 1.33 0.54 20.18
N ALA A 185 1.97 -0.35 19.40
CA ALA A 185 1.37 -0.99 18.26
C ALA A 185 0.15 -1.85 18.65
N GLN A 186 0.25 -2.58 19.77
CA GLN A 186 -0.86 -3.38 20.31
C GLN A 186 -2.02 -2.51 20.77
N ASP A 187 -1.76 -1.39 21.43
CA ASP A 187 -2.82 -0.48 21.86
C ASP A 187 -3.51 0.19 20.67
N THR A 188 -2.73 0.70 19.71
CA THR A 188 -3.25 1.25 18.44
C THR A 188 -4.10 0.22 17.70
N PHE A 189 -3.63 -1.02 17.57
CA PHE A 189 -4.37 -2.11 16.92
C PHE A 189 -5.68 -2.44 17.65
N ARG A 190 -5.63 -2.55 18.98
CA ARG A 190 -6.79 -2.93 19.82
C ARG A 190 -7.86 -1.84 19.87
N THR A 191 -7.44 -0.58 19.94
CA THR A 191 -8.37 0.57 20.05
C THR A 191 -8.94 1.00 18.69
N GLY A 192 -8.27 0.66 17.59
CA GLY A 192 -8.60 1.15 16.25
C GLY A 192 -8.36 2.65 16.10
N ARG A 193 -7.47 3.20 16.94
CA ARG A 193 -7.16 4.63 16.98
C ARG A 193 -5.67 4.86 17.12
N ASP A 194 -5.17 5.93 16.47
CA ASP A 194 -3.82 6.41 16.65
C ASP A 194 -3.67 7.22 17.96
N LYS A 195 -2.49 7.71 18.26
CA LYS A 195 -2.20 8.53 19.46
C LYS A 195 -2.98 9.83 19.53
N HIS A 196 -3.52 10.32 18.40
CA HIS A 196 -4.36 11.52 18.32
C HIS A 196 -5.84 11.20 18.45
N GLY A 197 -6.21 9.92 18.58
CA GLY A 197 -7.59 9.45 18.64
C GLY A 197 -8.27 9.34 17.28
N ASN A 198 -7.54 9.48 16.17
CA ASN A 198 -8.06 9.36 14.81
C ASN A 198 -8.15 7.90 14.38
N PHE A 199 -9.10 7.62 13.49
CA PHE A 199 -9.09 6.37 12.72
C PHE A 199 -7.92 6.37 11.73
N TYR A 200 -7.49 5.19 11.32
CA TYR A 200 -6.42 4.99 10.36
C TYR A 200 -6.84 4.04 9.23
N SER A 201 -5.99 3.89 8.22
CA SER A 201 -6.31 3.12 7.01
C SER A 201 -6.32 1.60 7.25
N LEU A 202 -7.01 0.85 6.37
CA LEU A 202 -6.95 -0.61 6.36
C LEU A 202 -5.51 -1.14 6.16
N SER A 203 -4.70 -0.45 5.35
CA SER A 203 -3.29 -0.79 5.16
C SER A 203 -2.49 -0.64 6.46
N ALA A 204 -2.75 0.41 7.25
CA ALA A 204 -2.14 0.58 8.57
C ALA A 204 -2.55 -0.54 9.53
N TRP A 205 -3.83 -0.90 9.57
CA TRP A 205 -4.29 -2.03 10.39
C TRP A 205 -3.64 -3.35 9.98
N THR A 206 -3.47 -3.58 8.68
CA THR A 206 -2.81 -4.77 8.14
C THR A 206 -1.33 -4.81 8.57
N VAL A 207 -0.61 -3.68 8.44
CA VAL A 207 0.81 -3.60 8.81
C VAL A 207 1.00 -3.77 10.33
N LEU A 208 0.13 -3.18 11.16
CA LEU A 208 0.11 -3.42 12.59
C LEU A 208 -0.09 -4.91 12.91
N SER A 209 -1.02 -5.59 12.22
CA SER A 209 -1.25 -7.03 12.38
C SER A 209 -0.01 -7.85 12.04
N ILE A 210 0.66 -7.52 10.93
CA ILE A 210 1.91 -8.17 10.49
C ILE A 210 3.00 -7.99 11.55
N TYR A 211 3.23 -6.77 12.00
CA TYR A 211 4.23 -6.47 13.02
C TYR A 211 3.99 -7.26 14.31
N LEU A 212 2.76 -7.22 14.82
CA LEU A 212 2.40 -7.92 16.05
C LEU A 212 2.48 -9.45 15.94
N ALA A 213 2.24 -10.01 14.76
CA ALA A 213 2.32 -11.44 14.52
C ALA A 213 3.76 -11.95 14.37
N MET A 214 4.66 -11.14 13.78
CA MET A 214 5.99 -11.60 13.39
C MET A 214 7.09 -11.20 14.37
N PHE A 215 6.93 -10.10 15.10
CA PHE A 215 7.95 -9.53 15.98
C PHE A 215 7.49 -9.61 17.45
N ASN A 216 8.02 -10.58 18.19
CA ASN A 216 7.55 -10.93 19.55
C ASN A 216 8.34 -10.31 20.71
N SER A 217 9.31 -9.47 20.41
CA SER A 217 10.18 -8.85 21.43
C SER A 217 10.26 -7.35 21.24
#